data_197dc9437e9bcf3b14019307d2f5b7b0
#
_entry.id   197dc9437e9bcf3b14019307d2f5b7b0
#
_cell.length_a   1.000
_cell.length_b   1.000
_cell.length_c   1.000
_cell.angle_alpha   90.00
_cell.angle_beta   90.00
_cell.angle_gamma   90.00
#
_symmetry.space_group_name_H-M   'P 1'
#
loop_
_entity.id
_entity.type
_entity.pdbx_description
1 polymer ?
#
loop_
_entity_poly.entity_id
_entity_poly.type
_entity_poly.pdbx_seq_one_letter_code
_entity_poly.pdbx_strand_id
1 'polypeptide(L)'
;MPQPGIRPQIAPNPPAGPGDLNNDLLNSSQWTDQQVAAAGIPIIDIPFVTFGGGIGSFVTVDYLRIRGVPPEAIRVLTPLNTPWESYEYLTRVSQIPRQERLRSDSASTPDNIWGFPSYAVREAFSAKGIKNKLFPLWNVATEPIFSNYYTPKAGAAFESMEKEMNRIRYNEMVVRGQVRMVRKRFGGGYFTVLTPPDGASRTRRIAYRSRFVHIAVGYAGLKFLPDLEEYRTKYNDFSRVVNAYEQHEHVYQTLQGRPGTVMIRGGGIVASRVLQRLIDDRDRLGLQTQILHVFRTYITGSHGDSIFMRRKGGDGWAYQGFNYPKSVWGGQLKSQMRKLEGEQRAALYKAMGGTNTPVRNSWQAQLRRGRNEGWYRTIVGTMDSMTPGANGTIRAQLKTAQGPLDGNVDFVIDCTGLEADISEHRVLDDLLVHAGAGRNPIGRLDVERTFEVRGTRNFDARLYASGSATLGGYFPGVDTFLGLQIAAQEITDDLAKVGFCGPLGVARSTAQWWRWVRNRQI
;
A
#
# COMPACT_ATOMS: atom_id res chain seq x y z
N MET A 1 16.04 10.87 -5.78
CA MET A 1 14.85 10.80 -4.91
C MET A 1 15.26 11.18 -3.51
N PRO A 2 14.55 12.05 -2.78
CA PRO A 2 14.85 12.29 -1.38
C PRO A 2 14.73 10.98 -0.62
N GLN A 3 15.68 10.69 0.27
CA GLN A 3 15.64 9.50 1.11
C GLN A 3 14.37 9.54 1.97
N PRO A 4 13.54 8.49 2.00
CA PRO A 4 12.43 8.43 2.93
C PRO A 4 13.02 8.27 4.34
N GLY A 5 12.70 9.18 5.25
CA GLY A 5 13.13 9.08 6.65
C GLY A 5 13.69 10.36 7.27
N ILE A 6 14.05 11.35 6.48
CA ILE A 6 14.30 12.69 7.01
C ILE A 6 12.97 13.43 6.87
N ARG A 7 12.30 13.74 8.01
CA ARG A 7 11.27 14.79 7.99
C ARG A 7 11.96 16.00 7.36
N PRO A 8 11.54 16.48 6.17
CA PRO A 8 12.08 17.74 5.69
C PRO A 8 11.71 18.74 6.78
N GLN A 9 12.71 19.34 7.43
CA GLN A 9 12.48 20.54 8.20
C GLN A 9 11.72 21.45 7.26
N ILE A 10 10.48 21.79 7.63
CA ILE A 10 9.64 22.69 6.86
C ILE A 10 10.38 24.02 6.93
N ALA A 11 11.21 24.29 5.93
CA ALA A 11 11.77 25.62 5.77
C ALA A 11 10.58 26.59 5.76
N PRO A 12 10.66 27.71 6.49
CA PRO A 12 9.60 28.71 6.49
C PRO A 12 9.27 28.99 5.02
N ASN A 13 7.98 28.92 4.68
CA ASN A 13 7.54 29.18 3.30
C ASN A 13 8.13 30.54 2.89
N PRO A 14 8.89 30.62 1.82
CA PRO A 14 9.30 31.92 1.29
C PRO A 14 8.03 32.73 1.04
N PRO A 15 8.07 34.07 1.15
CA PRO A 15 6.90 34.92 0.97
C PRO A 15 6.20 34.54 -0.35
N ALA A 16 4.87 34.42 -0.30
CA ALA A 16 4.06 34.03 -1.44
C ALA A 16 4.28 35.02 -2.60
N GLY A 17 4.89 34.54 -3.68
CA GLY A 17 5.01 35.27 -4.92
C GLY A 17 3.79 35.09 -5.82
N PRO A 18 3.70 35.78 -6.96
CA PRO A 18 2.65 35.55 -7.94
C PRO A 18 2.57 34.09 -8.33
N GLY A 19 1.36 33.53 -8.33
CA GLY A 19 1.12 32.12 -8.65
C GLY A 19 1.39 31.14 -7.51
N ASP A 20 1.42 31.60 -6.25
CA ASP A 20 1.50 30.77 -5.06
C ASP A 20 0.33 30.98 -4.11
N LEU A 21 0.19 30.09 -3.13
CA LEU A 21 -0.83 30.17 -2.08
C LEU A 21 -0.50 31.30 -1.10
N ASN A 22 -1.42 32.22 -0.93
CA ASN A 22 -1.37 33.27 0.08
C ASN A 22 -2.08 32.81 1.39
N ASN A 23 -1.98 33.63 2.44
CA ASN A 23 -2.58 33.30 3.74
C ASN A 23 -4.10 33.18 3.67
N ASP A 24 -4.76 33.98 2.84
CA ASP A 24 -6.23 33.92 2.69
C ASP A 24 -6.67 32.57 2.12
N LEU A 25 -5.99 32.08 1.08
CA LEU A 25 -6.24 30.76 0.51
C LEU A 25 -5.86 29.64 1.49
N LEU A 26 -4.74 29.75 2.21
CA LEU A 26 -4.31 28.73 3.14
C LEU A 26 -5.30 28.54 4.30
N ASN A 27 -5.86 29.63 4.82
CA ASN A 27 -6.75 29.61 5.98
C ASN A 27 -8.24 29.42 5.62
N SER A 28 -8.61 29.52 4.34
CA SER A 28 -9.99 29.38 3.91
C SER A 28 -10.36 27.94 3.58
N SER A 29 -11.49 27.47 4.10
CA SER A 29 -12.04 26.14 3.79
C SER A 29 -12.73 26.05 2.43
N GLN A 30 -13.12 27.18 1.87
CA GLN A 30 -13.79 27.30 0.59
C GLN A 30 -13.24 28.46 -0.22
N TRP A 31 -13.00 28.24 -1.51
CA TRP A 31 -12.42 29.24 -2.40
C TRP A 31 -13.36 29.67 -3.50
N THR A 32 -13.25 30.92 -3.91
CA THR A 32 -13.88 31.42 -5.14
C THR A 32 -12.88 31.41 -6.30
N ASP A 33 -13.38 31.38 -7.53
CA ASP A 33 -12.53 31.51 -8.73
C ASP A 33 -11.73 32.82 -8.73
N GLN A 34 -12.34 33.89 -8.20
CA GLN A 34 -11.70 35.22 -8.09
C GLN A 34 -10.51 35.22 -7.13
N GLN A 35 -10.62 34.55 -5.97
CA GLN A 35 -9.52 34.44 -5.01
C GLN A 35 -8.32 33.69 -5.60
N VAL A 36 -8.58 32.59 -6.32
CA VAL A 36 -7.53 31.80 -6.98
C VAL A 36 -6.86 32.60 -8.10
N ALA A 37 -7.66 33.28 -8.93
CA ALA A 37 -7.15 34.14 -10.00
C ALA A 37 -6.36 35.34 -9.47
N ALA A 38 -6.82 35.98 -8.38
CA ALA A 38 -6.13 37.11 -7.74
C ALA A 38 -4.76 36.70 -7.16
N ALA A 39 -4.59 35.44 -6.75
CA ALA A 39 -3.29 34.88 -6.35
C ALA A 39 -2.37 34.56 -7.55
N GLY A 40 -2.82 34.80 -8.78
CA GLY A 40 -2.08 34.48 -10.00
C GLY A 40 -1.92 32.99 -10.28
N ILE A 41 -2.76 32.15 -9.68
CA ILE A 41 -2.72 30.69 -9.86
C ILE A 41 -3.58 30.35 -11.09
N PRO A 42 -3.01 29.75 -12.14
CA PRO A 42 -3.78 29.29 -13.29
C PRO A 42 -4.84 28.27 -12.92
N ILE A 43 -6.05 28.42 -13.46
CA ILE A 43 -7.15 27.48 -13.27
C ILE A 43 -7.32 26.66 -14.55
N ILE A 44 -7.29 25.35 -14.41
CA ILE A 44 -7.53 24.39 -15.51
C ILE A 44 -8.80 23.61 -15.19
N ASP A 45 -9.76 23.65 -16.09
CA ASP A 45 -11.00 22.89 -15.97
C ASP A 45 -10.82 21.45 -16.41
N ILE A 46 -11.28 20.52 -15.58
CA ILE A 46 -11.25 19.10 -15.86
C ILE A 46 -12.35 18.39 -15.08
N PRO A 47 -13.20 17.57 -15.69
CA PRO A 47 -14.30 16.94 -14.97
C PRO A 47 -13.88 16.01 -13.82
N PHE A 48 -12.79 15.24 -14.00
CA PHE A 48 -12.31 14.26 -13.03
C PHE A 48 -10.81 14.40 -12.78
N VAL A 49 -10.45 14.50 -11.52
CA VAL A 49 -9.04 14.49 -11.05
C VAL A 49 -8.82 13.31 -10.14
N THR A 50 -7.76 12.53 -10.38
CA THR A 50 -7.22 11.59 -9.39
C THR A 50 -5.80 11.99 -9.03
N PHE A 51 -5.41 11.82 -7.77
CA PHE A 51 -4.04 12.11 -7.36
C PHE A 51 -3.44 11.06 -6.41
N GLY A 52 -2.10 11.09 -6.31
CA GLY A 52 -1.27 10.02 -5.80
C GLY A 52 -0.62 9.21 -6.92
N GLY A 53 -1.38 8.91 -7.98
CA GLY A 53 -0.89 8.28 -9.22
C GLY A 53 -0.36 6.87 -9.06
N GLY A 54 -0.54 6.26 -7.89
CA GLY A 54 -0.20 4.86 -7.64
C GLY A 54 -1.26 3.90 -8.21
N ILE A 55 -1.16 2.63 -7.82
CA ILE A 55 -2.04 1.54 -8.32
C ILE A 55 -3.53 1.86 -8.11
N GLY A 56 -3.90 2.53 -7.00
CA GLY A 56 -5.30 2.93 -6.77
C GLY A 56 -5.84 3.91 -7.81
N SER A 57 -5.04 4.90 -8.20
CA SER A 57 -5.38 5.81 -9.29
C SER A 57 -5.47 5.08 -10.62
N PHE A 58 -4.50 4.20 -10.90
CA PHE A 58 -4.45 3.41 -12.13
C PHE A 58 -5.72 2.55 -12.34
N VAL A 59 -6.09 1.77 -11.33
CA VAL A 59 -7.28 0.90 -11.40
C VAL A 59 -8.56 1.73 -11.56
N THR A 60 -8.67 2.87 -10.86
CA THR A 60 -9.85 3.75 -10.98
C THR A 60 -9.95 4.35 -12.39
N VAL A 61 -8.83 4.78 -12.95
CA VAL A 61 -8.78 5.29 -14.33
C VAL A 61 -9.11 4.19 -15.34
N ASP A 62 -8.61 2.96 -15.16
CA ASP A 62 -8.94 1.82 -16.02
C ASP A 62 -10.46 1.57 -16.06
N TYR A 63 -11.12 1.53 -14.90
CA TYR A 63 -12.58 1.42 -14.83
C TYR A 63 -13.30 2.57 -15.55
N LEU A 64 -12.83 3.81 -15.39
CA LEU A 64 -13.41 4.98 -16.08
C LEU A 64 -13.25 4.86 -17.60
N ARG A 65 -12.08 4.48 -18.09
CA ARG A 65 -11.80 4.28 -19.51
C ARG A 65 -12.69 3.20 -20.12
N ILE A 66 -12.80 2.04 -19.47
CA ILE A 66 -13.69 0.95 -19.88
C ILE A 66 -15.16 1.39 -19.89
N ARG A 67 -15.55 2.30 -19.01
CA ARG A 67 -16.91 2.90 -18.97
C ARG A 67 -17.11 4.04 -19.96
N GLY A 68 -16.11 4.33 -20.79
CA GLY A 68 -16.21 5.26 -21.91
C GLY A 68 -15.90 6.72 -21.59
N VAL A 69 -15.24 7.00 -20.46
CA VAL A 69 -14.75 8.36 -20.17
C VAL A 69 -13.51 8.62 -21.05
N PRO A 70 -13.48 9.67 -21.85
CA PRO A 70 -12.35 9.97 -22.73
C PRO A 70 -11.14 10.48 -21.93
N PRO A 71 -9.90 10.33 -22.44
CA PRO A 71 -8.68 10.76 -21.72
C PRO A 71 -8.69 12.25 -21.37
N GLU A 72 -9.27 13.06 -22.19
CA GLU A 72 -9.35 14.52 -22.03
C GLU A 72 -10.16 14.93 -20.78
N ALA A 73 -11.10 14.08 -20.34
CA ALA A 73 -11.93 14.33 -19.16
C ALA A 73 -11.28 13.91 -17.84
N ILE A 74 -10.07 13.33 -17.87
CA ILE A 74 -9.36 12.80 -16.70
C ILE A 74 -7.99 13.46 -16.58
N ARG A 75 -7.56 13.77 -15.34
CA ARG A 75 -6.16 14.07 -15.02
C ARG A 75 -5.70 13.26 -13.81
N VAL A 76 -4.50 12.71 -13.96
CA VAL A 76 -3.78 11.98 -12.92
C VAL A 76 -2.62 12.84 -12.46
N LEU A 77 -2.72 13.41 -11.29
CA LEU A 77 -1.71 14.29 -10.71
C LEU A 77 -0.74 13.47 -9.85
N THR A 78 0.53 13.36 -10.26
CA THR A 78 1.47 12.44 -9.62
C THR A 78 2.93 12.84 -9.83
N PRO A 79 3.81 12.62 -8.83
CA PRO A 79 5.25 12.67 -9.04
C PRO A 79 5.83 11.37 -9.64
N LEU A 80 5.06 10.26 -9.67
CA LEU A 80 5.53 8.92 -10.06
C LEU A 80 5.66 8.76 -11.58
N ASN A 81 6.65 8.01 -12.02
CA ASN A 81 6.85 7.68 -13.44
C ASN A 81 5.90 6.57 -13.92
N THR A 82 5.65 5.59 -13.08
CA THR A 82 4.68 4.53 -13.35
C THR A 82 3.76 4.33 -12.14
N PRO A 83 2.53 3.83 -12.35
CA PRO A 83 1.60 3.60 -11.24
C PRO A 83 2.10 2.60 -10.19
N TRP A 84 2.98 1.69 -10.55
CA TRP A 84 3.54 0.67 -9.64
C TRP A 84 4.91 1.03 -9.07
N GLU A 85 5.48 2.19 -9.40
CA GLU A 85 6.83 2.61 -8.98
C GLU A 85 7.04 2.51 -7.46
N SER A 86 6.12 3.09 -6.67
CA SER A 86 6.20 3.00 -5.20
C SER A 86 6.04 1.56 -4.70
N TYR A 87 5.15 0.78 -5.30
CA TYR A 87 4.93 -0.60 -4.91
C TYR A 87 6.14 -1.48 -5.26
N GLU A 88 6.72 -1.32 -6.45
CA GLU A 88 7.94 -2.02 -6.86
C GLU A 88 9.12 -1.65 -5.96
N TYR A 89 9.26 -0.37 -5.61
CA TYR A 89 10.28 0.07 -4.65
C TYR A 89 10.11 -0.64 -3.30
N LEU A 90 8.91 -0.60 -2.71
CA LEU A 90 8.64 -1.21 -1.41
C LEU A 90 8.82 -2.73 -1.42
N THR A 91 8.40 -3.42 -2.48
CA THR A 91 8.61 -4.88 -2.61
C THR A 91 10.10 -5.20 -2.70
N ARG A 92 10.86 -4.45 -3.49
CA ARG A 92 12.29 -4.66 -3.65
C ARG A 92 13.05 -4.47 -2.33
N VAL A 93 12.83 -3.36 -1.63
CA VAL A 93 13.54 -3.09 -0.37
C VAL A 93 13.12 -4.05 0.75
N SER A 94 11.87 -4.53 0.76
CA SER A 94 11.40 -5.55 1.70
C SER A 94 11.74 -6.99 1.30
N GLN A 95 12.74 -7.18 0.43
CA GLN A 95 13.28 -8.47 0.01
C GLN A 95 12.27 -9.36 -0.74
N ILE A 96 11.42 -8.75 -1.58
CA ILE A 96 10.54 -9.45 -2.51
C ILE A 96 11.03 -9.18 -3.93
N PRO A 97 11.91 -10.03 -4.49
CA PRO A 97 12.45 -9.81 -5.83
C PRO A 97 11.40 -10.10 -6.92
N ARG A 98 11.65 -9.61 -8.15
CA ARG A 98 10.69 -9.72 -9.27
C ARG A 98 10.28 -11.15 -9.63
N GLN A 99 11.11 -12.15 -9.36
CA GLN A 99 10.80 -13.57 -9.58
C GLN A 99 9.90 -14.18 -8.50
N GLU A 100 9.74 -13.52 -7.36
CA GLU A 100 8.84 -13.99 -6.30
C GLU A 100 7.38 -13.75 -6.63
N ARG A 101 6.53 -14.60 -6.05
CA ARG A 101 5.08 -14.49 -6.22
C ARG A 101 4.51 -13.41 -5.31
N LEU A 102 3.67 -12.58 -5.90
CA LEU A 102 2.89 -11.57 -5.17
C LEU A 102 1.86 -12.23 -4.27
N ARG A 103 1.41 -11.49 -3.26
CA ARG A 103 0.24 -11.86 -2.46
C ARG A 103 -1.05 -11.33 -3.09
N SER A 104 -1.27 -11.71 -4.33
CA SER A 104 -2.53 -11.46 -5.03
C SER A 104 -2.82 -12.62 -5.96
N ASP A 105 -4.04 -13.07 -6.04
CA ASP A 105 -4.43 -14.04 -7.04
C ASP A 105 -4.42 -13.42 -8.45
N SER A 106 -4.39 -14.27 -9.47
CA SER A 106 -4.34 -13.81 -10.86
C SER A 106 -5.57 -13.04 -11.33
N ALA A 107 -6.69 -13.20 -10.62
CA ALA A 107 -7.94 -12.55 -10.93
C ALA A 107 -8.11 -11.18 -10.22
N SER A 108 -7.18 -10.82 -9.32
CA SER A 108 -7.25 -9.61 -8.51
C SER A 108 -6.05 -8.67 -8.77
N THR A 109 -5.33 -8.85 -9.87
CA THR A 109 -4.23 -7.94 -10.24
C THR A 109 -4.76 -6.66 -10.88
N PRO A 110 -4.05 -5.53 -10.73
CA PRO A 110 -4.54 -4.22 -11.17
C PRO A 110 -4.85 -4.11 -12.67
N ASP A 111 -4.20 -4.91 -13.50
CA ASP A 111 -4.39 -4.99 -14.96
C ASP A 111 -5.53 -5.93 -15.39
N ASN A 112 -6.13 -6.62 -14.45
CA ASN A 112 -7.08 -7.71 -14.73
C ASN A 112 -8.39 -7.54 -13.96
N ILE A 113 -9.15 -6.54 -14.31
CA ILE A 113 -10.47 -6.30 -13.70
C ILE A 113 -11.52 -7.35 -14.09
N TRP A 114 -11.22 -8.17 -15.09
CA TRP A 114 -12.13 -9.19 -15.63
C TRP A 114 -12.13 -10.51 -14.85
N GLY A 115 -11.20 -10.66 -13.91
CA GLY A 115 -11.08 -11.87 -13.12
C GLY A 115 -10.61 -13.09 -13.91
N PHE A 116 -10.03 -12.91 -15.10
CA PHE A 116 -9.58 -14.00 -15.94
C PHE A 116 -8.21 -14.56 -15.46
N PRO A 117 -7.98 -15.88 -15.46
CA PRO A 117 -6.73 -16.47 -14.95
C PRO A 117 -5.55 -16.32 -15.94
N SER A 118 -5.38 -15.15 -16.54
CA SER A 118 -4.43 -14.86 -17.63
C SER A 118 -2.98 -15.19 -17.27
N TYR A 119 -2.57 -14.96 -16.03
CA TYR A 119 -1.21 -15.27 -15.58
C TYR A 119 -0.94 -16.76 -15.51
N ALA A 120 -1.88 -17.54 -14.97
CA ALA A 120 -1.77 -18.99 -14.90
C ALA A 120 -1.73 -19.61 -16.30
N VAL A 121 -2.57 -19.12 -17.21
CA VAL A 121 -2.59 -19.56 -18.61
C VAL A 121 -1.25 -19.24 -19.27
N ARG A 122 -0.74 -18.01 -19.18
CA ARG A 122 0.56 -17.64 -19.76
C ARG A 122 1.72 -18.46 -19.18
N GLU A 123 1.74 -18.68 -17.86
CA GLU A 123 2.76 -19.52 -17.22
C GLU A 123 2.69 -20.96 -17.70
N ALA A 124 1.49 -21.52 -17.82
CA ALA A 124 1.29 -22.87 -18.34
C ALA A 124 1.83 -23.05 -19.78
N PHE A 125 1.60 -22.07 -20.64
CA PHE A 125 2.10 -22.13 -22.03
C PHE A 125 3.61 -21.88 -22.13
N SER A 126 4.21 -21.11 -21.26
CA SER A 126 5.65 -20.81 -21.26
C SER A 126 6.50 -21.85 -20.51
N ALA A 127 5.90 -22.68 -19.65
CA ALA A 127 6.63 -23.64 -18.83
C ALA A 127 7.19 -24.82 -19.66
N LYS A 128 8.36 -25.30 -19.26
CA LYS A 128 8.97 -26.52 -19.80
C LYS A 128 8.50 -27.75 -19.01
N GLY A 129 8.09 -28.80 -19.70
CA GLY A 129 7.64 -30.07 -19.12
C GLY A 129 6.15 -30.08 -18.73
N ILE A 130 5.51 -31.22 -18.88
CA ILE A 130 4.05 -31.42 -18.74
C ILE A 130 3.57 -31.07 -17.34
N LYS A 131 4.29 -31.48 -16.29
CA LYS A 131 3.93 -31.18 -14.89
C LYS A 131 3.87 -29.66 -14.63
N ASN A 132 4.86 -28.92 -15.11
CA ASN A 132 4.94 -27.47 -14.93
C ASN A 132 3.87 -26.72 -15.75
N LYS A 133 3.44 -27.27 -16.88
CA LYS A 133 2.32 -26.74 -17.68
C LYS A 133 0.98 -26.96 -17.01
N LEU A 134 0.76 -28.13 -16.45
CA LEU A 134 -0.53 -28.49 -15.84
C LEU A 134 -0.71 -27.87 -14.45
N PHE A 135 0.36 -27.65 -13.69
CA PHE A 135 0.27 -27.17 -12.31
C PHE A 135 -0.43 -25.81 -12.14
N PRO A 136 -0.13 -24.75 -12.93
CA PRO A 136 -0.87 -23.49 -12.86
C PRO A 136 -2.36 -23.64 -13.18
N LEU A 137 -2.69 -24.45 -14.19
CA LEU A 137 -4.08 -24.69 -14.59
C LEU A 137 -4.84 -25.50 -13.54
N TRP A 138 -4.18 -26.51 -12.95
CA TRP A 138 -4.72 -27.28 -11.83
C TRP A 138 -5.02 -26.39 -10.63
N ASN A 139 -4.08 -25.51 -10.26
CA ASN A 139 -4.30 -24.56 -9.17
C ASN A 139 -5.53 -23.69 -9.39
N VAL A 140 -5.70 -23.15 -10.60
CA VAL A 140 -6.89 -22.34 -10.94
C VAL A 140 -8.17 -23.18 -10.90
N ALA A 141 -8.14 -24.39 -11.45
CA ALA A 141 -9.33 -25.26 -11.51
C ALA A 141 -9.77 -25.77 -10.13
N THR A 142 -8.83 -25.90 -9.18
CA THR A 142 -9.09 -26.48 -7.84
C THR A 142 -9.16 -25.44 -6.73
N GLU A 143 -8.84 -24.19 -7.00
CA GLU A 143 -9.05 -23.12 -6.02
C GLU A 143 -10.57 -22.80 -5.91
N PRO A 144 -11.09 -22.46 -4.73
CA PRO A 144 -10.38 -22.39 -3.45
C PRO A 144 -10.45 -23.69 -2.64
N ILE A 145 -10.93 -24.80 -3.20
CA ILE A 145 -11.34 -25.99 -2.45
C ILE A 145 -10.14 -26.89 -2.11
N PHE A 146 -9.32 -27.22 -3.10
CA PHE A 146 -8.25 -28.20 -2.95
C PHE A 146 -6.83 -27.63 -3.00
N SER A 147 -6.67 -26.40 -3.46
CA SER A 147 -5.35 -25.77 -3.56
C SER A 147 -5.36 -24.31 -3.10
N ASN A 148 -4.17 -23.79 -2.83
CA ASN A 148 -3.98 -22.35 -2.70
C ASN A 148 -4.21 -21.70 -4.06
N TYR A 149 -4.70 -20.45 -4.04
CA TYR A 149 -4.84 -19.67 -5.26
C TYR A 149 -3.51 -19.55 -6.01
N TYR A 150 -3.61 -19.59 -7.32
CA TYR A 150 -2.49 -19.24 -8.17
C TYR A 150 -2.16 -17.75 -8.00
N THR A 151 -0.90 -17.45 -7.71
CA THR A 151 -0.42 -16.08 -7.53
C THR A 151 0.64 -15.74 -8.58
N PRO A 152 0.58 -14.58 -9.26
CA PRO A 152 1.55 -14.21 -10.28
C PRO A 152 2.91 -13.82 -9.68
N LYS A 153 3.97 -13.90 -10.48
CA LYS A 153 5.27 -13.32 -10.14
C LYS A 153 5.19 -11.80 -10.23
N ALA A 154 5.92 -11.09 -9.35
CA ALA A 154 5.91 -9.63 -9.30
C ALA A 154 6.28 -9.00 -10.65
N GLY A 155 7.34 -9.47 -11.29
CA GLY A 155 7.76 -8.97 -12.61
C GLY A 155 6.70 -9.13 -13.69
N ALA A 156 6.03 -10.29 -13.73
CA ALA A 156 4.96 -10.53 -14.70
C ALA A 156 3.74 -9.61 -14.48
N ALA A 157 3.46 -9.25 -13.21
CA ALA A 157 2.40 -8.30 -12.90
C ALA A 157 2.75 -6.89 -13.36
N PHE A 158 4.00 -6.42 -13.14
CA PHE A 158 4.44 -5.10 -13.60
C PHE A 158 4.41 -4.98 -15.12
N GLU A 159 4.91 -5.98 -15.84
CA GLU A 159 4.84 -6.03 -17.32
C GLU A 159 3.40 -6.03 -17.85
N SER A 160 2.50 -6.67 -17.13
CA SER A 160 1.09 -6.72 -17.50
C SER A 160 0.39 -5.40 -17.23
N MET A 161 0.70 -4.74 -16.11
CA MET A 161 0.23 -3.38 -15.82
C MET A 161 0.71 -2.37 -16.86
N GLU A 162 1.96 -2.50 -17.36
CA GLU A 162 2.47 -1.65 -18.43
C GLU A 162 1.67 -1.81 -19.74
N LYS A 163 1.34 -3.05 -20.11
CA LYS A 163 0.48 -3.30 -21.27
C LYS A 163 -0.90 -2.66 -21.11
N GLU A 164 -1.50 -2.79 -19.93
CA GLU A 164 -2.79 -2.21 -19.63
C GLU A 164 -2.72 -0.68 -19.61
N MET A 165 -1.67 -0.09 -19.04
CA MET A 165 -1.41 1.35 -19.04
C MET A 165 -1.41 1.92 -20.46
N ASN A 166 -0.73 1.23 -21.39
CA ASN A 166 -0.69 1.61 -22.80
C ASN A 166 -2.04 1.42 -23.49
N ARG A 167 -2.77 0.33 -23.16
CA ARG A 167 -4.09 0.03 -23.72
C ARG A 167 -5.12 1.09 -23.40
N ILE A 168 -5.13 1.61 -22.16
CA ILE A 168 -6.07 2.64 -21.69
C ILE A 168 -5.57 4.07 -21.95
N ARG A 169 -4.43 4.24 -22.60
CA ARG A 169 -3.79 5.54 -22.90
C ARG A 169 -3.52 6.36 -21.62
N TYR A 170 -3.08 5.68 -20.55
CA TYR A 170 -2.94 6.31 -19.22
C TYR A 170 -2.00 7.50 -19.22
N ASN A 171 -0.89 7.43 -19.97
CA ASN A 171 0.13 8.48 -20.02
C ASN A 171 -0.40 9.83 -20.55
N GLU A 172 -1.45 9.83 -21.37
CA GLU A 172 -2.06 11.06 -21.88
C GLU A 172 -2.82 11.84 -20.80
N MET A 173 -3.19 11.16 -19.71
CA MET A 173 -3.93 11.75 -18.59
C MET A 173 -2.98 12.21 -17.46
N VAL A 174 -1.70 11.82 -17.50
CA VAL A 174 -0.73 12.09 -16.41
C VAL A 174 -0.21 13.52 -16.50
N VAL A 175 -0.25 14.21 -15.36
CA VAL A 175 0.42 15.50 -15.15
C VAL A 175 1.39 15.36 -13.99
N ARG A 176 2.66 15.65 -14.26
CA ARG A 176 3.72 15.56 -13.26
C ARG A 176 3.64 16.67 -12.24
N GLY A 177 3.80 16.31 -10.98
CA GLY A 177 3.86 17.23 -9.87
C GLY A 177 3.31 16.63 -8.59
N GLN A 178 3.39 17.40 -7.53
CA GLN A 178 2.94 17.01 -6.20
C GLN A 178 1.68 17.78 -5.82
N VAL A 179 0.61 17.08 -5.49
CA VAL A 179 -0.61 17.71 -4.98
C VAL A 179 -0.36 18.26 -3.57
N ARG A 180 -0.73 19.52 -3.37
CA ARG A 180 -0.53 20.24 -2.13
C ARG A 180 -1.76 20.17 -1.20
N MET A 181 -2.95 20.35 -1.78
CA MET A 181 -4.24 20.39 -1.07
C MET A 181 -5.41 20.27 -2.03
N VAL A 182 -6.59 20.03 -1.43
CA VAL A 182 -7.89 20.10 -2.11
C VAL A 182 -8.78 21.07 -1.31
N ARG A 183 -9.48 21.95 -2.00
CA ARG A 183 -10.45 22.89 -1.41
C ARG A 183 -11.80 22.79 -2.07
N LYS A 184 -12.87 22.96 -1.31
CA LYS A 184 -14.21 23.16 -1.85
C LYS A 184 -14.24 24.48 -2.63
N ARG A 185 -14.84 24.44 -3.82
CA ARG A 185 -15.11 25.66 -4.60
C ARG A 185 -16.46 26.25 -4.20
N PHE A 186 -16.55 27.56 -4.04
CA PHE A 186 -17.83 28.22 -3.88
C PHE A 186 -18.71 28.02 -5.13
N GLY A 187 -19.96 27.61 -4.95
CA GLY A 187 -20.86 27.26 -6.05
C GLY A 187 -20.70 25.86 -6.61
N GLY A 188 -19.93 24.97 -5.94
CA GLY A 188 -19.79 23.56 -6.30
C GLY A 188 -18.44 23.19 -6.95
N GLY A 189 -18.06 21.95 -6.83
CA GLY A 189 -16.76 21.45 -7.31
C GLY A 189 -15.62 21.64 -6.31
N TYR A 190 -14.43 21.33 -6.77
CA TYR A 190 -13.19 21.39 -5.99
C TYR A 190 -12.07 22.05 -6.77
N PHE A 191 -11.14 22.64 -6.04
CA PHE A 191 -9.81 22.98 -6.52
C PHE A 191 -8.79 21.98 -6.00
N THR A 192 -8.10 21.28 -6.89
CA THR A 192 -6.95 20.45 -6.54
C THR A 192 -5.68 21.20 -6.94
N VAL A 193 -4.86 21.55 -5.96
CA VAL A 193 -3.67 22.39 -6.19
C VAL A 193 -2.44 21.52 -6.39
N LEU A 194 -1.83 21.64 -7.56
CA LEU A 194 -0.61 20.97 -7.96
C LEU A 194 0.59 21.91 -7.83
N THR A 195 1.69 21.39 -7.32
CA THR A 195 3.03 21.95 -7.48
C THR A 195 3.70 21.20 -8.62
N PRO A 196 3.88 21.82 -9.79
CA PRO A 196 4.61 21.22 -10.89
C PRO A 196 6.10 21.04 -10.52
N PRO A 197 6.85 20.18 -11.23
CA PRO A 197 8.29 20.10 -11.09
C PRO A 197 8.97 21.43 -11.42
N ASP A 198 10.15 21.67 -10.83
CA ASP A 198 10.92 22.89 -11.06
C ASP A 198 11.16 23.10 -12.55
N GLY A 199 10.90 24.32 -13.01
CA GLY A 199 11.03 24.71 -14.42
C GLY A 199 9.91 24.24 -15.36
N ALA A 200 8.97 23.41 -14.90
CA ALA A 200 7.86 22.90 -15.72
C ALA A 200 6.68 23.90 -15.86
N SER A 201 6.65 24.95 -15.05
CA SER A 201 5.60 25.98 -15.10
C SER A 201 6.18 27.37 -14.79
N ARG A 202 5.54 28.40 -15.35
CA ARG A 202 5.84 29.81 -15.01
C ARG A 202 5.32 30.22 -13.62
N THR A 203 4.35 29.49 -13.10
CA THR A 203 3.75 29.70 -11.79
C THR A 203 4.11 28.58 -10.86
N ARG A 204 4.22 28.88 -9.57
CA ARG A 204 4.57 27.90 -8.54
C ARG A 204 3.47 26.87 -8.30
N ARG A 205 2.21 27.22 -8.61
CA ARG A 205 1.03 26.37 -8.41
C ARG A 205 0.15 26.40 -9.64
N ILE A 206 -0.61 25.32 -9.81
CA ILE A 206 -1.69 25.19 -10.79
C ILE A 206 -2.91 24.64 -10.05
N ALA A 207 -4.08 25.22 -10.24
CA ALA A 207 -5.33 24.76 -9.65
C ALA A 207 -6.16 24.01 -10.71
N TYR A 208 -6.45 22.74 -10.48
CA TYR A 208 -7.40 21.97 -11.29
C TYR A 208 -8.79 22.11 -10.69
N ARG A 209 -9.70 22.73 -11.44
CA ARG A 209 -11.11 22.87 -11.07
C ARG A 209 -11.88 21.67 -11.58
N SER A 210 -12.45 20.86 -10.67
CA SER A 210 -13.10 19.60 -11.04
C SER A 210 -14.41 19.39 -10.29
N ARG A 211 -15.33 18.62 -10.92
CA ARG A 211 -16.55 18.14 -10.28
C ARG A 211 -16.27 16.91 -9.41
N PHE A 212 -15.36 16.06 -9.84
CA PHE A 212 -15.03 14.82 -9.14
C PHE A 212 -13.54 14.74 -8.83
N VAL A 213 -13.23 14.31 -7.60
CA VAL A 213 -11.86 14.11 -7.13
C VAL A 213 -11.73 12.71 -6.55
N HIS A 214 -10.65 12.01 -6.85
CA HIS A 214 -10.30 10.73 -6.25
C HIS A 214 -8.91 10.79 -5.63
N ILE A 215 -8.80 10.31 -4.39
CA ILE A 215 -7.58 10.30 -3.58
C ILE A 215 -7.05 8.87 -3.45
N ALA A 216 -5.81 8.63 -3.91
CA ALA A 216 -5.15 7.33 -3.82
C ALA A 216 -3.67 7.50 -3.47
N VAL A 217 -3.38 8.09 -2.32
CA VAL A 217 -2.02 8.52 -1.91
C VAL A 217 -1.21 7.44 -1.20
N GLY A 218 -1.81 6.28 -0.87
CA GLY A 218 -1.12 5.20 -0.18
C GLY A 218 -0.84 5.50 1.30
N TYR A 219 0.27 4.96 1.81
CA TYR A 219 0.74 5.21 3.17
C TYR A 219 1.53 6.51 3.24
N ALA A 220 1.45 7.20 4.40
CA ALA A 220 2.10 8.49 4.59
C ALA A 220 3.64 8.41 4.57
N GLY A 221 4.20 7.32 5.07
CA GLY A 221 5.65 7.14 5.15
C GLY A 221 6.04 5.85 5.84
N LEU A 222 7.26 5.83 6.35
CA LEU A 222 7.78 4.76 7.17
C LEU A 222 7.30 4.95 8.62
N LYS A 223 6.99 3.83 9.26
CA LYS A 223 6.72 3.80 10.69
C LYS A 223 7.84 3.06 11.39
N PHE A 224 8.43 3.69 12.38
CA PHE A 224 9.33 3.04 13.31
C PHE A 224 8.60 2.77 14.64
N LEU A 225 9.04 1.72 15.34
CA LEU A 225 8.70 1.59 16.75
C LEU A 225 9.34 2.76 17.52
N PRO A 226 8.64 3.32 18.53
CA PRO A 226 9.13 4.51 19.24
C PRO A 226 10.53 4.36 19.82
N ASP A 227 10.86 3.20 20.37
CA ASP A 227 12.18 2.85 20.91
C ASP A 227 13.28 2.85 19.84
N LEU A 228 12.95 2.45 18.61
CA LEU A 228 13.90 2.44 17.50
C LEU A 228 14.08 3.86 16.91
N GLU A 229 13.02 4.64 16.82
CA GLU A 229 13.09 6.02 16.39
C GLU A 229 13.88 6.89 17.37
N GLU A 230 13.66 6.70 18.67
CA GLU A 230 14.41 7.37 19.73
C GLU A 230 15.91 7.07 19.62
N TYR A 231 16.30 5.80 19.50
CA TYR A 231 17.70 5.41 19.34
C TYR A 231 18.34 6.06 18.12
N ARG A 232 17.70 5.96 16.96
CA ARG A 232 18.19 6.55 15.70
C ARG A 232 18.46 8.04 15.83
N THR A 233 17.53 8.77 16.42
CA THR A 233 17.61 10.23 16.58
C THR A 233 18.65 10.62 17.62
N LYS A 234 18.62 9.97 18.79
CA LYS A 234 19.50 10.28 19.92
C LYS A 234 20.98 10.05 19.61
N TYR A 235 21.28 8.98 18.90
CA TYR A 235 22.65 8.59 18.59
C TYR A 235 23.07 8.85 17.15
N ASN A 236 22.20 9.47 16.36
CA ASN A 236 22.40 9.73 14.92
C ASN A 236 22.82 8.47 14.14
N ASP A 237 22.22 7.32 14.48
CA ASP A 237 22.57 6.03 13.93
C ASP A 237 21.48 5.49 13.02
N PHE A 238 21.52 5.93 11.78
CA PHE A 238 20.56 5.55 10.72
C PHE A 238 21.02 4.32 9.91
N SER A 239 22.21 3.81 10.19
CA SER A 239 22.78 2.69 9.45
C SER A 239 22.58 1.35 10.14
N ARG A 240 22.53 1.30 11.45
CA ARG A 240 22.41 0.05 12.22
C ARG A 240 20.97 -0.26 12.65
N VAL A 241 20.14 0.76 12.83
CA VAL A 241 18.70 0.60 13.06
C VAL A 241 17.96 1.03 11.82
N VAL A 242 17.43 0.08 11.08
CA VAL A 242 16.81 0.29 9.77
C VAL A 242 15.36 -0.20 9.74
N ASN A 243 14.56 0.39 8.84
CA ASN A 243 13.22 -0.12 8.52
C ASN A 243 13.30 -1.04 7.31
N ALA A 244 12.56 -2.12 7.31
CA ALA A 244 12.53 -3.06 6.20
C ALA A 244 11.97 -2.45 4.89
N TYR A 245 11.34 -1.28 4.96
CA TYR A 245 10.84 -0.53 3.80
C TYR A 245 11.75 0.64 3.38
N GLU A 246 12.92 0.81 4.01
CA GLU A 246 13.98 1.70 3.53
C GLU A 246 15.13 0.90 2.92
N GLN A 247 16.05 1.58 2.25
CA GLN A 247 17.22 0.91 1.69
C GLN A 247 18.15 0.44 2.81
N HIS A 248 18.38 -0.86 2.91
CA HIS A 248 19.20 -1.49 3.94
C HIS A 248 20.09 -2.63 3.40
N GLU A 249 20.45 -2.59 2.12
CA GLU A 249 21.31 -3.61 1.52
C GLU A 249 22.71 -3.66 2.16
N HIS A 250 23.20 -2.54 2.70
CA HIS A 250 24.46 -2.47 3.44
C HIS A 250 24.50 -3.40 4.67
N VAL A 251 23.35 -3.71 5.28
CA VAL A 251 23.26 -4.70 6.37
C VAL A 251 23.71 -6.07 5.89
N TYR A 252 23.16 -6.54 4.77
CA TYR A 252 23.50 -7.84 4.19
C TYR A 252 24.95 -7.87 3.69
N GLN A 253 25.41 -6.80 3.04
CA GLN A 253 26.80 -6.67 2.59
C GLN A 253 27.80 -6.75 3.75
N THR A 254 27.50 -6.08 4.88
CA THR A 254 28.34 -6.15 6.08
C THR A 254 28.41 -7.58 6.64
N LEU A 255 27.27 -8.27 6.68
CA LEU A 255 27.19 -9.65 7.17
C LEU A 255 27.88 -10.66 6.24
N GLN A 256 28.03 -10.35 4.96
CA GLN A 256 28.85 -11.14 4.03
C GLN A 256 30.35 -11.01 4.33
N GLY A 257 30.79 -9.87 4.81
CA GLY A 257 32.19 -9.60 5.12
C GLY A 257 32.65 -10.05 6.51
N ARG A 258 31.72 -10.22 7.47
CA ARG A 258 32.04 -10.64 8.84
C ARG A 258 30.84 -11.27 9.54
N PRO A 259 31.06 -12.14 10.54
CA PRO A 259 30.00 -12.59 11.44
C PRO A 259 29.32 -11.42 12.14
N GLY A 260 28.01 -11.53 12.34
CA GLY A 260 27.22 -10.50 13.02
C GLY A 260 25.88 -11.01 13.49
N THR A 261 25.24 -10.26 14.39
CA THR A 261 23.93 -10.54 14.95
C THR A 261 22.91 -9.51 14.47
N VAL A 262 21.81 -9.98 13.90
CA VAL A 262 20.69 -9.14 13.46
C VAL A 262 19.48 -9.36 14.34
N MET A 263 18.95 -8.28 14.93
CA MET A 263 17.67 -8.30 15.62
C MET A 263 16.55 -7.95 14.63
N ILE A 264 15.51 -8.77 14.58
CA ILE A 264 14.29 -8.52 13.77
C ILE A 264 13.14 -8.21 14.70
N ARG A 265 12.41 -7.13 14.40
CA ARG A 265 11.21 -6.72 15.10
C ARG A 265 9.98 -6.84 14.17
N GLY A 266 8.98 -7.61 14.60
CA GLY A 266 7.76 -7.83 13.83
C GLY A 266 7.55 -9.27 13.39
N GLY A 267 6.27 -9.66 13.14
CA GLY A 267 5.88 -11.04 12.79
C GLY A 267 5.03 -11.12 11.49
N GLY A 268 5.05 -10.08 10.67
CA GLY A 268 4.28 -10.01 9.43
C GLY A 268 5.01 -10.57 8.20
N ILE A 269 4.42 -10.36 7.02
CA ILE A 269 4.97 -10.83 5.75
C ILE A 269 6.39 -10.30 5.50
N VAL A 270 6.67 -9.03 5.81
CA VAL A 270 7.98 -8.42 5.57
C VAL A 270 9.04 -9.04 6.46
N ALA A 271 8.75 -9.26 7.75
CA ALA A 271 9.67 -9.98 8.64
C ALA A 271 10.04 -11.37 8.08
N SER A 272 9.06 -12.09 7.51
CA SER A 272 9.32 -13.38 6.88
C SER A 272 10.21 -13.29 5.63
N ARG A 273 10.18 -12.18 4.91
CA ARG A 273 11.01 -11.97 3.70
C ARG A 273 12.43 -11.57 4.06
N VAL A 274 12.59 -10.68 5.04
CA VAL A 274 13.89 -10.32 5.60
C VAL A 274 14.59 -11.56 6.17
N LEU A 275 13.87 -12.36 6.98
CA LEU A 275 14.38 -13.65 7.47
C LEU A 275 14.78 -14.58 6.35
N GLN A 276 13.95 -14.74 5.30
CA GLN A 276 14.27 -15.58 4.16
C GLN A 276 15.59 -15.13 3.50
N ARG A 277 15.79 -13.82 3.30
CA ARG A 277 17.05 -13.29 2.75
C ARG A 277 18.25 -13.64 3.63
N LEU A 278 18.16 -13.43 4.94
CA LEU A 278 19.25 -13.74 5.89
C LEU A 278 19.56 -15.25 5.90
N ILE A 279 18.55 -16.10 5.85
CA ILE A 279 18.71 -17.55 5.81
C ILE A 279 19.34 -18.01 4.49
N ASP A 280 18.86 -17.48 3.37
CA ASP A 280 19.37 -17.83 2.05
C ASP A 280 20.82 -17.38 1.87
N ASP A 281 21.19 -16.21 2.36
CA ASP A 281 22.58 -15.72 2.32
C ASP A 281 23.45 -16.58 3.25
N ARG A 282 22.97 -16.93 4.44
CA ARG A 282 23.67 -17.87 5.33
C ARG A 282 23.93 -19.21 4.65
N ASP A 283 22.90 -19.80 4.04
CA ASP A 283 22.99 -21.13 3.43
C ASP A 283 23.85 -21.14 2.16
N ARG A 284 23.70 -20.13 1.30
CA ARG A 284 24.43 -20.08 0.02
C ARG A 284 25.87 -19.64 0.14
N LEU A 285 26.16 -18.76 1.09
CA LEU A 285 27.47 -18.14 1.26
C LEU A 285 28.24 -18.68 2.48
N GLY A 286 27.66 -19.61 3.23
CA GLY A 286 28.29 -20.17 4.43
C GLY A 286 28.45 -19.17 5.59
N LEU A 287 27.58 -18.18 5.69
CA LEU A 287 27.73 -17.09 6.66
C LEU A 287 27.45 -17.57 8.09
N GLN A 288 28.07 -16.88 9.05
CA GLN A 288 27.89 -17.15 10.48
C GLN A 288 26.93 -16.16 11.16
N THR A 289 25.99 -15.61 10.38
CA THR A 289 25.00 -14.65 10.87
C THR A 289 24.13 -15.27 11.96
N GLN A 290 23.99 -14.55 13.08
CA GLN A 290 23.05 -14.87 14.15
C GLN A 290 21.80 -14.03 14.01
N ILE A 291 20.63 -14.61 14.24
CA ILE A 291 19.34 -13.92 14.10
C ILE A 291 18.59 -13.96 15.42
N LEU A 292 18.32 -12.78 15.98
CA LEU A 292 17.51 -12.59 17.17
C LEU A 292 16.16 -12.03 16.79
N HIS A 293 15.11 -12.83 16.87
CA HIS A 293 13.77 -12.41 16.47
C HIS A 293 12.90 -12.10 17.70
N VAL A 294 12.51 -10.83 17.85
CA VAL A 294 11.75 -10.35 19.00
C VAL A 294 10.26 -10.22 18.61
N PHE A 295 9.43 -11.01 19.25
CA PHE A 295 7.98 -10.97 19.14
C PHE A 295 7.35 -10.23 20.33
N ARG A 296 6.38 -9.37 20.06
CA ARG A 296 5.51 -8.83 21.11
C ARG A 296 4.49 -9.87 21.58
N THR A 297 3.95 -10.64 20.64
CA THR A 297 2.97 -11.71 20.88
C THR A 297 3.41 -12.95 20.14
N TYR A 298 3.52 -14.07 20.85
CA TYR A 298 3.95 -15.34 20.29
C TYR A 298 2.75 -16.22 20.00
N ILE A 299 2.56 -16.58 18.75
CA ILE A 299 1.43 -17.39 18.30
C ILE A 299 1.83 -18.86 18.36
N THR A 300 1.20 -19.62 19.24
CA THR A 300 1.51 -21.04 19.48
C THR A 300 0.70 -22.01 18.60
N GLY A 301 -0.47 -21.58 18.13
CA GLY A 301 -1.37 -22.43 17.36
C GLY A 301 -2.42 -21.66 16.59
N SER A 302 -3.40 -22.39 16.06
CA SER A 302 -4.50 -21.78 15.32
C SER A 302 -5.32 -20.86 16.23
N HIS A 303 -5.68 -19.68 15.72
CA HIS A 303 -6.36 -18.61 16.45
C HIS A 303 -7.42 -17.91 15.58
N GLY A 304 -8.30 -17.13 16.21
CA GLY A 304 -9.44 -16.42 15.63
C GLY A 304 -10.77 -16.96 16.12
N ASP A 305 -11.73 -16.06 16.37
CA ASP A 305 -12.97 -16.33 17.10
C ASP A 305 -14.03 -17.05 16.26
N SER A 306 -13.92 -17.02 14.95
CA SER A 306 -14.88 -17.66 14.05
C SER A 306 -14.20 -18.49 12.97
N ILE A 307 -14.94 -19.44 12.39
CA ILE A 307 -14.46 -20.26 11.27
C ILE A 307 -13.97 -19.41 10.08
N PHE A 308 -14.57 -18.24 9.88
CA PHE A 308 -14.22 -17.32 8.78
C PHE A 308 -12.97 -16.47 9.06
N MET A 309 -12.59 -16.34 10.33
CA MET A 309 -11.42 -15.59 10.76
C MET A 309 -10.32 -16.47 11.33
N ARG A 310 -10.59 -17.79 11.44
CA ARG A 310 -9.62 -18.73 12.00
C ARG A 310 -8.40 -18.85 11.11
N ARG A 311 -7.23 -18.68 11.69
CA ARG A 311 -5.93 -18.72 11.03
C ARG A 311 -5.07 -19.82 11.62
N LYS A 312 -4.27 -20.44 10.77
CA LYS A 312 -3.19 -21.31 11.25
C LYS A 312 -2.15 -20.46 11.95
N GLY A 313 -1.57 -20.99 13.01
CA GLY A 313 -0.48 -20.34 13.73
C GLY A 313 0.49 -21.39 14.25
N GLY A 314 1.64 -20.94 14.71
CA GLY A 314 2.66 -21.75 15.31
C GLY A 314 4.04 -21.12 15.20
N ASP A 315 4.93 -21.50 16.09
CA ASP A 315 6.32 -21.05 16.10
C ASP A 315 6.51 -19.52 16.18
N GLY A 316 5.54 -18.82 16.78
CA GLY A 316 5.52 -17.36 16.89
C GLY A 316 4.77 -16.66 15.75
N TRP A 317 4.39 -17.38 14.70
CA TRP A 317 3.80 -16.84 13.49
C TRP A 317 2.29 -17.08 13.40
N ALA A 318 1.56 -16.04 13.01
CA ALA A 318 0.23 -16.19 12.47
C ALA A 318 0.37 -16.44 10.96
N TYR A 319 -0.15 -17.57 10.49
CA TYR A 319 -0.16 -17.86 9.06
C TYR A 319 -1.51 -17.50 8.47
N GLN A 320 -1.49 -16.78 7.38
CA GLN A 320 -2.67 -16.56 6.58
C GLN A 320 -2.48 -17.35 5.29
N GLY A 321 -3.34 -18.35 5.07
CA GLY A 321 -3.55 -18.83 3.72
C GLY A 321 -3.86 -17.60 2.88
N PHE A 322 -3.08 -17.40 1.83
CA PHE A 322 -3.25 -16.29 0.95
C PHE A 322 -4.64 -16.36 0.38
N ASN A 323 -5.50 -15.54 0.46
CA ASN A 323 -6.90 -15.66 0.02
C ASN A 323 -7.75 -16.65 0.81
N TYR A 324 -7.38 -16.91 2.05
CA TYR A 324 -8.29 -17.68 2.90
C TYR A 324 -9.50 -16.87 3.28
N PRO A 325 -10.51 -17.36 2.79
CA PRO A 325 -10.66 -17.62 1.36
C PRO A 325 -11.05 -16.32 0.69
N LYS A 326 -10.65 -16.10 -0.55
CA LYS A 326 -11.10 -14.94 -1.35
C LYS A 326 -12.62 -14.76 -1.29
N SER A 327 -13.37 -15.89 -1.27
CA SER A 327 -14.82 -15.91 -1.08
C SER A 327 -15.24 -15.33 0.27
N VAL A 328 -14.49 -15.53 1.33
CA VAL A 328 -14.79 -14.92 2.64
C VAL A 328 -14.52 -13.42 2.58
N TRP A 329 -13.37 -12.98 2.08
CA TRP A 329 -13.04 -11.57 1.96
C TRP A 329 -13.95 -10.81 0.99
N GLY A 330 -14.14 -11.37 -0.21
CA GLY A 330 -14.98 -10.79 -1.24
C GLY A 330 -16.48 -11.05 -1.06
N GLY A 331 -16.86 -12.02 -0.24
CA GLY A 331 -18.24 -12.44 0.01
C GLY A 331 -18.71 -12.13 1.43
N GLN A 332 -18.50 -13.07 2.34
CA GLN A 332 -19.11 -13.01 3.69
C GLN A 332 -18.57 -11.86 4.55
N LEU A 333 -17.26 -11.66 4.64
CA LEU A 333 -16.70 -10.54 5.42
C LEU A 333 -17.08 -9.19 4.82
N LYS A 334 -17.05 -9.04 3.49
CA LYS A 334 -17.57 -7.86 2.80
C LYS A 334 -19.03 -7.61 3.16
N SER A 335 -19.87 -8.66 3.12
CA SER A 335 -21.29 -8.57 3.47
C SER A 335 -21.50 -8.18 4.93
N GLN A 336 -20.74 -8.74 5.87
CA GLN A 336 -20.79 -8.37 7.28
C GLN A 336 -20.35 -6.93 7.50
N MET A 337 -19.20 -6.51 6.96
CA MET A 337 -18.71 -5.14 7.10
C MET A 337 -19.69 -4.10 6.56
N ARG A 338 -20.42 -4.44 5.49
CA ARG A 338 -21.47 -3.57 4.92
C ARG A 338 -22.73 -3.42 5.77
N LYS A 339 -22.94 -4.32 6.72
CA LYS A 339 -24.09 -4.26 7.66
C LYS A 339 -23.74 -3.53 8.96
N LEU A 340 -22.47 -3.32 9.23
CA LEU A 340 -21.96 -2.73 10.46
C LEU A 340 -21.56 -1.28 10.24
N GLU A 341 -21.72 -0.45 11.27
CA GLU A 341 -21.34 0.96 11.28
C GLU A 341 -20.45 1.27 12.49
N GLY A 342 -19.68 2.35 12.38
CA GLY A 342 -18.89 2.92 13.47
C GLY A 342 -18.03 1.89 14.20
N GLU A 343 -18.12 1.84 15.53
CA GLU A 343 -17.32 0.98 16.41
C GLU A 343 -17.53 -0.52 16.15
N GLN A 344 -18.72 -0.95 15.75
CA GLN A 344 -18.98 -2.36 15.46
C GLN A 344 -18.16 -2.84 14.26
N ARG A 345 -18.08 -2.02 13.19
CA ARG A 345 -17.27 -2.31 12.02
C ARG A 345 -15.77 -2.26 12.36
N ALA A 346 -15.35 -1.29 13.16
CA ALA A 346 -13.99 -1.19 13.64
C ALA A 346 -13.56 -2.39 14.47
N ALA A 347 -14.43 -2.90 15.34
CA ALA A 347 -14.17 -4.10 16.14
C ALA A 347 -13.97 -5.34 15.24
N LEU A 348 -14.85 -5.54 14.24
CA LEU A 348 -14.68 -6.62 13.26
C LEU A 348 -13.37 -6.47 12.49
N TYR A 349 -13.01 -5.26 12.03
CA TYR A 349 -11.75 -5.00 11.34
C TYR A 349 -10.53 -5.33 12.21
N LYS A 350 -10.53 -4.92 13.47
CA LYS A 350 -9.46 -5.24 14.44
C LYS A 350 -9.32 -6.75 14.67
N ALA A 351 -10.45 -7.48 14.76
CA ALA A 351 -10.47 -8.94 14.93
C ALA A 351 -9.88 -9.67 13.71
N MET A 352 -10.02 -9.14 12.50
CA MET A 352 -9.39 -9.72 11.31
C MET A 352 -7.86 -9.66 11.35
N GLY A 353 -7.30 -8.65 12.02
CA GLY A 353 -5.84 -8.42 12.13
C GLY A 353 -5.16 -8.11 10.79
N GLY A 354 -3.86 -7.88 10.86
CA GLY A 354 -3.05 -7.48 9.71
C GLY A 354 -2.66 -8.61 8.76
N THR A 355 -1.90 -8.25 7.74
CA THR A 355 -1.38 -9.16 6.72
C THR A 355 -0.28 -10.06 7.27
N ASN A 356 -0.50 -11.38 7.26
CA ASN A 356 0.42 -12.38 7.77
C ASN A 356 1.15 -13.12 6.64
N THR A 357 2.20 -13.88 6.98
CA THR A 357 2.94 -14.68 6.01
C THR A 357 2.15 -15.92 5.57
N PRO A 358 2.25 -16.36 4.31
CA PRO A 358 1.68 -17.64 3.89
C PRO A 358 2.44 -18.81 4.53
N VAL A 359 1.76 -19.95 4.68
CA VAL A 359 2.39 -21.20 5.11
C VAL A 359 3.36 -21.68 4.03
N ARG A 360 4.62 -21.88 4.41
CA ARG A 360 5.69 -22.40 3.54
C ARG A 360 6.46 -23.46 4.30
N ASN A 361 6.21 -24.73 3.98
CA ASN A 361 6.81 -25.85 4.73
C ASN A 361 8.35 -25.85 4.73
N SER A 362 8.96 -25.51 3.59
CA SER A 362 10.42 -25.37 3.47
C SER A 362 10.98 -24.31 4.40
N TRP A 363 10.34 -23.14 4.44
CA TRP A 363 10.76 -22.03 5.31
C TRP A 363 10.60 -22.36 6.80
N GLN A 364 9.49 -23.04 7.17
CA GLN A 364 9.31 -23.51 8.55
C GLN A 364 10.37 -24.54 8.96
N ALA A 365 10.78 -25.41 8.03
CA ALA A 365 11.87 -26.35 8.28
C ALA A 365 13.22 -25.63 8.48
N GLN A 366 13.51 -24.59 7.69
CA GLN A 366 14.69 -23.74 7.87
C GLN A 366 14.70 -23.05 9.24
N LEU A 367 13.57 -22.49 9.69
CA LEU A 367 13.47 -21.87 11.02
C LEU A 367 13.67 -22.89 12.16
N ARG A 368 13.11 -24.10 12.04
CA ARG A 368 13.34 -25.17 13.04
C ARG A 368 14.80 -25.58 13.06
N ARG A 369 15.43 -25.76 11.90
CA ARG A 369 16.87 -26.03 11.81
C ARG A 369 17.68 -24.94 12.53
N GLY A 370 17.37 -23.68 12.26
CA GLY A 370 18.06 -22.55 12.87
C GLY A 370 17.94 -22.50 14.39
N ARG A 371 16.78 -22.90 14.95
CA ARG A 371 16.63 -23.04 16.40
C ARG A 371 17.49 -24.19 16.96
N ASN A 372 17.48 -25.34 16.29
CA ASN A 372 18.24 -26.50 16.71
C ASN A 372 19.77 -26.26 16.65
N GLU A 373 20.22 -25.54 15.62
CA GLU A 373 21.63 -25.17 15.44
C GLU A 373 22.03 -23.89 16.22
N GLY A 374 21.07 -23.21 16.86
CA GLY A 374 21.29 -22.05 17.74
C GLY A 374 21.50 -20.71 17.05
N TRP A 375 21.49 -20.63 15.72
CA TRP A 375 21.68 -19.36 15.00
C TRP A 375 20.39 -18.55 14.79
N TYR A 376 19.21 -19.14 14.99
CA TYR A 376 17.92 -18.43 15.01
C TYR A 376 17.30 -18.56 16.40
N ARG A 377 17.22 -17.44 17.11
CA ARG A 377 16.67 -17.37 18.47
C ARG A 377 15.44 -16.49 18.47
N THR A 378 14.39 -16.93 19.16
CA THR A 378 13.13 -16.19 19.32
C THR A 378 12.97 -15.72 20.76
N ILE A 379 12.59 -14.47 20.95
CA ILE A 379 12.32 -13.87 22.26
C ILE A 379 10.91 -13.27 22.23
N VAL A 380 10.16 -13.50 23.29
CA VAL A 380 8.89 -12.83 23.55
C VAL A 380 9.13 -11.74 24.57
N GLY A 381 8.95 -10.50 24.15
CA GLY A 381 9.22 -9.37 25.03
C GLY A 381 9.05 -8.02 24.34
N THR A 382 9.31 -6.99 25.12
CA THR A 382 9.35 -5.60 24.68
C THR A 382 10.74 -5.02 24.93
N MET A 383 11.13 -4.05 24.12
CA MET A 383 12.35 -3.30 24.35
C MET A 383 12.20 -2.45 25.61
N ASP A 384 13.20 -2.51 26.46
CA ASP A 384 13.33 -1.62 27.61
C ASP A 384 14.23 -0.44 27.31
N SER A 385 15.41 -0.71 26.77
CA SER A 385 16.34 0.33 26.33
C SER A 385 17.28 -0.15 25.23
N MET A 386 17.80 0.80 24.47
CA MET A 386 18.90 0.59 23.51
C MET A 386 19.94 1.67 23.69
N THR A 387 21.21 1.26 23.72
CA THR A 387 22.36 2.16 23.82
C THR A 387 23.49 1.68 22.91
N PRO A 388 24.39 2.57 22.47
CA PRO A 388 25.63 2.15 21.83
C PRO A 388 26.40 1.15 22.69
N GLY A 389 26.74 0.01 22.11
CA GLY A 389 27.54 -1.02 22.74
C GLY A 389 29.01 -0.94 22.36
N ALA A 390 29.82 -1.85 22.90
CA ALA A 390 31.22 -1.96 22.53
C ALA A 390 31.40 -2.37 21.06
N ASN A 391 32.52 -2.01 20.44
CA ASN A 391 32.91 -2.40 19.08
C ASN A 391 31.88 -2.04 18.00
N GLY A 392 31.14 -0.93 18.19
CA GLY A 392 30.15 -0.47 17.23
C GLY A 392 28.88 -1.33 17.16
N THR A 393 28.57 -2.10 18.21
CA THR A 393 27.29 -2.82 18.36
C THR A 393 26.22 -1.96 19.02
N ILE A 394 25.01 -2.47 19.09
CA ILE A 394 23.89 -1.91 19.85
C ILE A 394 23.67 -2.83 21.05
N ARG A 395 23.73 -2.30 22.26
CA ARG A 395 23.28 -3.00 23.46
C ARG A 395 21.79 -2.84 23.59
N ALA A 396 21.06 -3.94 23.53
CA ALA A 396 19.61 -3.98 23.65
C ALA A 396 19.21 -4.67 24.95
N GLN A 397 18.38 -4.02 25.75
CA GLN A 397 17.77 -4.57 26.96
C GLN A 397 16.30 -4.86 26.69
N LEU A 398 15.89 -6.10 26.94
CA LEU A 398 14.54 -6.59 26.68
C LEU A 398 13.86 -6.96 28.00
N LYS A 399 12.61 -6.59 28.16
CA LYS A 399 11.71 -7.11 29.20
C LYS A 399 11.03 -8.36 28.69
N THR A 400 11.25 -9.49 29.34
CA THR A 400 10.62 -10.76 29.05
C THR A 400 9.86 -11.30 30.26
N ALA A 401 9.02 -12.31 30.07
CA ALA A 401 8.31 -12.97 31.16
C ALA A 401 9.26 -13.69 32.16
N GLN A 402 10.48 -14.00 31.71
CA GLN A 402 11.52 -14.64 32.53
C GLN A 402 12.47 -13.64 33.19
N GLY A 403 12.26 -12.36 33.02
CA GLY A 403 13.09 -11.26 33.52
C GLY A 403 13.79 -10.49 32.42
N PRO A 404 14.62 -9.51 32.78
CA PRO A 404 15.38 -8.70 31.81
C PRO A 404 16.40 -9.55 31.07
N LEU A 405 16.57 -9.29 29.80
CA LEU A 405 17.57 -9.95 28.94
C LEU A 405 18.39 -8.88 28.22
N ASP A 406 19.70 -8.93 28.41
CA ASP A 406 20.67 -8.08 27.72
C ASP A 406 21.28 -8.81 26.53
N GLY A 407 21.52 -8.11 25.45
CA GLY A 407 22.20 -8.62 24.27
C GLY A 407 22.84 -7.52 23.44
N ASN A 408 23.94 -7.87 22.78
CA ASN A 408 24.56 -7.01 21.78
C ASN A 408 24.17 -7.49 20.39
N VAL A 409 23.78 -6.55 19.52
CA VAL A 409 23.43 -6.81 18.12
C VAL A 409 24.14 -5.82 17.20
N ASP A 410 24.47 -6.25 16.00
CA ASP A 410 25.10 -5.39 15.00
C ASP A 410 24.07 -4.53 14.30
N PHE A 411 22.88 -5.09 14.04
CA PHE A 411 21.81 -4.42 13.33
C PHE A 411 20.44 -4.72 13.94
N VAL A 412 19.52 -3.77 13.82
CA VAL A 412 18.10 -3.94 14.12
C VAL A 412 17.29 -3.61 12.88
N ILE A 413 16.45 -4.55 12.43
CA ILE A 413 15.55 -4.34 11.29
C ILE A 413 14.11 -4.28 11.79
N ASP A 414 13.49 -3.11 11.64
CA ASP A 414 12.08 -2.90 11.97
C ASP A 414 11.19 -3.39 10.81
N CYS A 415 10.43 -4.45 11.06
CA CYS A 415 9.49 -5.05 10.11
C CYS A 415 8.03 -4.83 10.56
N THR A 416 7.74 -3.78 11.31
CA THR A 416 6.41 -3.57 11.90
C THR A 416 5.43 -2.82 11.01
N GLY A 417 5.87 -2.20 9.93
CA GLY A 417 4.99 -1.67 8.89
C GLY A 417 5.27 -0.25 8.43
N LEU A 418 4.26 0.31 7.77
CA LEU A 418 4.26 1.66 7.22
C LEU A 418 3.38 2.57 8.09
N GLU A 419 3.68 3.87 8.07
CA GLU A 419 2.85 4.87 8.76
C GLU A 419 1.47 4.97 8.08
N ALA A 420 0.47 4.74 8.86
CA ALA A 420 -0.89 4.72 8.42
C ALA A 420 -1.74 5.84 9.04
N ASP A 421 -1.20 6.68 9.92
CA ASP A 421 -1.91 7.86 10.41
C ASP A 421 -2.07 8.85 9.25
N ILE A 422 -3.32 9.19 8.96
CA ILE A 422 -3.65 10.09 7.86
C ILE A 422 -3.24 11.54 8.13
N SER A 423 -3.02 11.94 9.38
CA SER A 423 -2.49 13.28 9.69
C SER A 423 -1.01 13.45 9.34
N GLU A 424 -0.26 12.34 9.21
CA GLU A 424 1.12 12.41 8.71
C GLU A 424 1.18 12.67 7.19
N HIS A 425 0.06 12.51 6.49
CA HIS A 425 -0.04 12.84 5.08
C HIS A 425 -0.64 14.24 4.89
N ARG A 426 0.20 15.20 4.49
CA ARG A 426 -0.15 16.63 4.39
C ARG A 426 -1.50 16.93 3.72
N VAL A 427 -1.84 16.23 2.63
CA VAL A 427 -3.11 16.47 1.92
C VAL A 427 -4.29 15.90 2.70
N LEU A 428 -4.11 14.76 3.38
CA LEU A 428 -5.19 14.15 4.16
C LEU A 428 -5.43 14.93 5.45
N ASP A 429 -4.37 15.42 6.11
CA ASP A 429 -4.47 16.29 7.25
C ASP A 429 -5.21 17.59 6.89
N ASP A 430 -4.83 18.19 5.77
CA ASP A 430 -5.49 19.37 5.23
C ASP A 430 -6.99 19.18 4.94
N LEU A 431 -7.38 18.00 4.45
CA LEU A 431 -8.78 17.62 4.24
C LEU A 431 -9.56 17.51 5.55
N LEU A 432 -8.94 16.99 6.61
CA LEU A 432 -9.56 16.91 7.94
C LEU A 432 -9.83 18.31 8.50
N VAL A 433 -8.90 19.22 8.31
CA VAL A 433 -9.00 20.60 8.86
C VAL A 433 -9.97 21.46 8.04
N HIS A 434 -9.93 21.37 6.71
CA HIS A 434 -10.57 22.38 5.86
C HIS A 434 -11.73 21.87 4.98
N ALA A 435 -11.80 20.55 4.69
CA ALA A 435 -12.82 20.05 3.76
C ALA A 435 -14.03 19.40 4.45
N GLY A 436 -14.02 19.31 5.78
CA GLY A 436 -15.06 18.65 6.56
C GLY A 436 -14.96 17.13 6.54
N ALA A 437 -13.83 16.57 6.12
CA ALA A 437 -13.58 15.12 6.20
C ALA A 437 -13.49 14.68 7.66
N GLY A 438 -14.05 13.51 7.97
CA GLY A 438 -13.99 12.89 9.29
C GLY A 438 -13.06 11.69 9.34
N ARG A 439 -12.77 11.24 10.58
CA ARG A 439 -12.08 9.98 10.84
C ARG A 439 -13.09 8.90 11.24
N ASN A 440 -12.88 7.70 10.72
CA ASN A 440 -13.56 6.51 11.24
C ASN A 440 -12.92 6.06 12.58
N PRO A 441 -13.54 5.11 13.32
CA PRO A 441 -13.05 4.72 14.66
C PRO A 441 -11.65 4.06 14.69
N ILE A 442 -11.07 3.69 13.55
CA ILE A 442 -9.66 3.25 13.49
C ILE A 442 -8.71 4.36 13.03
N GLY A 443 -9.19 5.62 12.99
CA GLY A 443 -8.38 6.80 12.68
C GLY A 443 -8.10 7.05 11.19
N ARG A 444 -8.82 6.39 10.26
CA ARG A 444 -8.73 6.63 8.82
C ARG A 444 -9.85 7.51 8.32
N LEU A 445 -9.81 7.91 7.04
CA LEU A 445 -10.93 8.66 6.46
C LEU A 445 -12.24 7.89 6.61
N ASP A 446 -13.27 8.60 7.06
CA ASP A 446 -14.61 8.03 7.08
C ASP A 446 -15.23 8.16 5.68
N VAL A 447 -15.62 7.01 5.12
CA VAL A 447 -16.14 6.92 3.76
C VAL A 447 -17.49 6.23 3.71
N GLU A 448 -18.29 6.59 2.72
CA GLU A 448 -19.51 5.88 2.36
C GLU A 448 -19.19 4.52 1.67
N ARG A 449 -20.20 3.70 1.44
CA ARG A 449 -20.06 2.45 0.67
C ARG A 449 -19.53 2.66 -0.73
N THR A 450 -19.79 3.83 -1.29
CA THR A 450 -19.31 4.29 -2.60
C THR A 450 -17.87 4.80 -2.55
N PHE A 451 -17.20 4.75 -1.40
CA PHE A 451 -15.89 5.38 -1.15
C PHE A 451 -15.89 6.91 -1.25
N GLU A 452 -17.06 7.56 -1.29
CA GLU A 452 -17.15 9.00 -1.10
C GLU A 452 -16.75 9.36 0.33
N VAL A 453 -15.88 10.35 0.51
CA VAL A 453 -15.43 10.82 1.83
C VAL A 453 -16.57 11.60 2.49
N ARG A 454 -17.01 11.16 3.66
CA ARG A 454 -18.11 11.79 4.40
C ARG A 454 -17.77 13.22 4.76
N GLY A 455 -18.75 14.10 4.67
CA GLY A 455 -18.63 15.52 4.99
C GLY A 455 -17.95 16.39 3.92
N THR A 456 -17.40 15.79 2.86
CA THR A 456 -16.68 16.55 1.83
C THR A 456 -17.56 16.94 0.63
N ARG A 457 -18.75 16.39 0.50
CA ARG A 457 -19.65 16.68 -0.64
C ARG A 457 -19.86 18.19 -0.79
N ASN A 458 -19.85 18.66 -2.04
CA ASN A 458 -20.03 20.06 -2.38
C ASN A 458 -21.06 20.18 -3.52
N PHE A 459 -22.35 20.33 -3.17
CA PHE A 459 -23.50 20.23 -4.06
C PHE A 459 -23.54 18.85 -4.75
N ASP A 460 -23.46 18.82 -6.08
CA ASP A 460 -23.44 17.61 -6.89
C ASP A 460 -22.03 17.03 -7.10
N ALA A 461 -21.01 17.76 -6.66
CA ALA A 461 -19.61 17.34 -6.73
C ALA A 461 -19.26 16.39 -5.59
N ARG A 462 -18.39 15.41 -5.88
CA ARG A 462 -18.02 14.35 -4.97
C ARG A 462 -16.51 14.14 -4.89
N LEU A 463 -16.06 13.86 -3.68
CA LEU A 463 -14.67 13.52 -3.38
C LEU A 463 -14.61 12.09 -2.85
N TYR A 464 -13.83 11.25 -3.52
CA TYR A 464 -13.64 9.84 -3.19
C TYR A 464 -12.23 9.58 -2.69
N ALA A 465 -12.08 8.51 -1.91
CA ALA A 465 -10.76 8.02 -1.49
C ALA A 465 -10.69 6.50 -1.57
N SER A 466 -9.50 5.94 -1.83
CA SER A 466 -9.27 4.51 -1.84
C SER A 466 -7.92 4.13 -1.21
N GLY A 467 -7.71 2.83 -0.99
CA GLY A 467 -6.47 2.30 -0.43
C GLY A 467 -6.34 2.49 1.08
N SER A 468 -5.11 2.58 1.57
CA SER A 468 -4.79 2.60 3.01
C SER A 468 -5.47 3.72 3.80
N ALA A 469 -5.75 4.85 3.15
CA ALA A 469 -6.46 5.97 3.77
C ALA A 469 -7.91 5.62 4.19
N THR A 470 -8.49 4.54 3.65
CA THR A 470 -9.88 4.11 3.91
C THR A 470 -10.00 2.78 4.65
N LEU A 471 -8.91 2.30 5.27
CA LEU A 471 -8.93 1.11 6.12
C LEU A 471 -10.03 1.22 7.19
N GLY A 472 -10.69 0.10 7.52
CA GLY A 472 -11.85 0.10 8.42
C GLY A 472 -13.15 0.55 7.77
N GLY A 473 -13.16 0.83 6.47
CA GLY A 473 -14.34 1.07 5.65
C GLY A 473 -15.13 -0.21 5.35
N TYR A 474 -15.93 -0.18 4.29
CA TYR A 474 -16.90 -1.25 3.97
C TYR A 474 -16.34 -2.48 3.25
N PHE A 475 -15.01 -2.56 3.10
CA PHE A 475 -14.32 -3.73 2.55
C PHE A 475 -13.11 -4.08 3.41
N PRO A 476 -12.86 -5.38 3.70
CA PRO A 476 -11.85 -5.78 4.68
C PRO A 476 -10.40 -5.48 4.29
N GLY A 477 -10.07 -5.52 3.02
CA GLY A 477 -8.69 -5.31 2.53
C GLY A 477 -8.62 -4.22 1.48
N VAL A 478 -9.03 -3.00 1.81
CA VAL A 478 -9.08 -1.86 0.88
C VAL A 478 -7.71 -1.46 0.31
N ASP A 479 -6.62 -1.81 0.98
CA ASP A 479 -5.23 -1.57 0.59
C ASP A 479 -4.60 -2.71 -0.22
N THR A 480 -5.37 -3.77 -0.50
CA THR A 480 -4.96 -4.86 -1.39
C THR A 480 -5.36 -4.57 -2.84
N PHE A 481 -4.78 -5.29 -3.80
CA PHE A 481 -5.17 -5.16 -5.21
C PHE A 481 -6.67 -5.43 -5.42
N LEU A 482 -7.21 -6.48 -4.78
CA LEU A 482 -8.64 -6.73 -4.80
C LEU A 482 -9.44 -5.58 -4.19
N GLY A 483 -8.97 -5.01 -3.08
CA GLY A 483 -9.61 -3.88 -2.43
C GLY A 483 -9.63 -2.63 -3.31
N LEU A 484 -8.56 -2.35 -4.02
CA LEU A 484 -8.49 -1.25 -4.98
C LEU A 484 -9.44 -1.45 -6.16
N GLN A 485 -9.59 -2.69 -6.67
CA GLN A 485 -10.59 -3.00 -7.70
C GLN A 485 -12.02 -2.81 -7.19
N ILE A 486 -12.32 -3.27 -5.99
CA ILE A 486 -13.64 -3.07 -5.36
C ILE A 486 -13.93 -1.58 -5.17
N ALA A 487 -12.96 -0.81 -4.68
CA ALA A 487 -13.12 0.63 -4.53
C ALA A 487 -13.37 1.31 -5.88
N ALA A 488 -12.58 1.02 -6.90
CA ALA A 488 -12.74 1.57 -8.24
C ALA A 488 -14.09 1.22 -8.86
N GLN A 489 -14.58 -0.01 -8.65
CA GLN A 489 -15.91 -0.42 -9.10
C GLN A 489 -17.01 0.38 -8.41
N GLU A 490 -17.01 0.47 -7.07
CA GLU A 490 -18.03 1.20 -6.31
C GLU A 490 -18.01 2.71 -6.64
N ILE A 491 -16.83 3.32 -6.79
CA ILE A 491 -16.66 4.72 -7.21
C ILE A 491 -17.28 4.93 -8.60
N THR A 492 -16.91 4.08 -9.56
CA THR A 492 -17.37 4.26 -10.93
C THR A 492 -18.84 3.87 -11.14
N ASP A 493 -19.39 2.97 -10.32
CA ASP A 493 -20.82 2.71 -10.27
C ASP A 493 -21.60 3.93 -9.75
N ASP A 494 -21.06 4.62 -8.76
CA ASP A 494 -21.65 5.85 -8.24
C ASP A 494 -21.55 7.00 -9.25
N LEU A 495 -20.41 7.14 -9.93
CA LEU A 495 -20.21 8.11 -11.01
C LEU A 495 -21.15 7.86 -12.21
N ALA A 496 -21.48 6.59 -12.50
CA ALA A 496 -22.44 6.25 -13.53
C ALA A 496 -23.87 6.66 -13.14
N LYS A 497 -24.25 6.54 -11.88
CA LYS A 497 -25.57 7.00 -11.38
C LYS A 497 -25.76 8.51 -11.53
N VAL A 498 -24.67 9.29 -11.46
CA VAL A 498 -24.73 10.76 -11.66
C VAL A 498 -24.41 11.19 -13.10
N GLY A 499 -24.36 10.23 -14.02
CA GLY A 499 -24.23 10.49 -15.45
C GLY A 499 -22.82 10.86 -15.93
N PHE A 500 -21.79 10.67 -15.12
CA PHE A 500 -20.41 10.98 -15.54
C PHE A 500 -19.81 9.91 -16.47
N CYS A 501 -20.14 8.65 -16.27
CA CYS A 501 -19.70 7.55 -17.13
C CYS A 501 -20.84 6.58 -17.42
N GLY A 502 -20.65 5.71 -18.40
CA GLY A 502 -21.66 4.73 -18.74
C GLY A 502 -21.70 3.55 -17.75
N PRO A 503 -22.87 2.92 -17.55
CA PRO A 503 -22.94 1.69 -16.76
C PRO A 503 -22.18 0.56 -17.45
N LEU A 504 -21.61 -0.34 -16.64
CA LEU A 504 -20.94 -1.54 -17.13
C LEU A 504 -21.95 -2.70 -17.23
N GLY A 505 -22.87 -2.60 -18.19
CA GLY A 505 -23.82 -3.67 -18.51
C GLY A 505 -23.21 -4.77 -19.36
N VAL A 506 -23.97 -5.85 -19.62
CA VAL A 506 -23.50 -7.06 -20.33
C VAL A 506 -22.86 -6.74 -21.69
N ALA A 507 -23.50 -5.95 -22.54
CA ALA A 507 -22.99 -5.63 -23.87
C ALA A 507 -21.65 -4.88 -23.83
N ARG A 508 -21.54 -3.86 -22.97
CA ARG A 508 -20.30 -3.11 -22.81
C ARG A 508 -19.20 -3.98 -22.20
N SER A 509 -19.50 -4.75 -21.16
CA SER A 509 -18.55 -5.67 -20.55
C SER A 509 -17.99 -6.64 -21.55
N THR A 510 -18.84 -7.30 -22.35
CA THR A 510 -18.41 -8.24 -23.39
C THR A 510 -17.52 -7.55 -24.44
N ALA A 511 -17.93 -6.39 -24.93
CA ALA A 511 -17.17 -5.64 -25.93
C ALA A 511 -15.78 -5.22 -25.39
N GLN A 512 -15.72 -4.70 -24.17
CA GLN A 512 -14.47 -4.28 -23.55
C GLN A 512 -13.58 -5.46 -23.17
N TRP A 513 -14.14 -6.58 -22.71
CA TRP A 513 -13.40 -7.81 -22.47
C TRP A 513 -12.74 -8.33 -23.77
N TRP A 514 -13.45 -8.33 -24.89
CA TRP A 514 -12.86 -8.71 -26.19
C TRP A 514 -11.74 -7.76 -26.64
N ARG A 515 -11.87 -6.46 -26.36
CA ARG A 515 -10.79 -5.49 -26.61
C ARG A 515 -9.57 -5.79 -25.73
N TRP A 516 -9.80 -6.09 -24.46
CA TRP A 516 -8.75 -6.45 -23.50
C TRP A 516 -8.00 -7.72 -23.93
N VAL A 517 -8.72 -8.79 -24.25
CA VAL A 517 -8.13 -10.07 -24.75
C VAL A 517 -7.26 -9.83 -25.97
N ARG A 518 -7.66 -8.92 -26.87
CA ARG A 518 -6.93 -8.59 -28.10
C ARG A 518 -5.94 -7.44 -27.92
N ASN A 519 -5.73 -6.96 -26.70
CA ASN A 519 -4.89 -5.79 -26.38
C ASN A 519 -5.18 -4.55 -27.25
N ARG A 520 -6.46 -4.29 -27.58
CA ARG A 520 -6.85 -3.14 -28.37
C ARG A 520 -7.03 -1.91 -27.48
N GLN A 521 -6.47 -0.78 -27.91
CA GLN A 521 -6.62 0.50 -27.21
C GLN A 521 -8.09 0.94 -27.10
N ILE A 522 -8.36 1.72 -26.04
CA ILE A 522 -9.67 2.32 -25.75
C ILE A 522 -9.52 3.82 -25.46
#